data_948a75a44e5c2a8b274d6bed628dbeae
#
_entry.id   948a75a44e5c2a8b274d6bed628dbeae
#
_cell.length_a   1.000
_cell.length_b   1.000
_cell.length_c   1.000
_cell.angle_alpha   90.00
_cell.angle_beta   90.00
_cell.angle_gamma   90.00
#
_symmetry.space_group_name_H-M   'P 1'
#
loop_
_entity.id
_entity.type
_entity.pdbx_description
1 polymer ?
#
loop_
_entity_poly.entity_id
_entity_poly.type
_entity_poly.pdbx_seq_one_letter_code
_entity_poly.pdbx_strand_id
1 'polypeptide(L)'
;MDAFFTSTSAITVTGLTVQNTPTYWSGFGKIVILLLMFIGGLGIMTTAAFLLVLIGQRVSLFQRQLVKESLGILPTNELGGMVTLVIRIVAIAVFVQVIGSMVYFVRLLTEMDIKNAIPHAVFMAISSFNNAGFTAFSSGSSISFYQKDVTMITTTVILILIGAVSVWVVADILAFRNKVFLYSLNSKLVLSGTLILTIVGALIFFAFEYSNPSTMSTLSVLDKIMVSVFESVSGRTAGLTTVDYGNTEQHTNFLMIGLMFIGGASGSVAGGIKINTFAVICIGIFSTLQGRTRTSIFGREIASLIVKRAMVIGALATAIVFIFSFILTAIESQFDFIDLLFEIISAFGTVGLSTGLTSELSRWGQLILIIAMFIGRVGPLGLGLAMTQSSRIENYRYTKERVTIG
;
A
#
# COMPACT_ATOMS: atom_id res chain seq x y z
N MET A 1 -11.07 -8.87 -21.03
CA MET A 1 -10.00 -8.06 -20.45
C MET A 1 -10.42 -7.50 -19.10
N ASP A 2 -11.59 -6.90 -18.99
CA ASP A 2 -12.11 -6.25 -17.80
C ASP A 2 -12.10 -7.11 -16.54
N ALA A 3 -12.56 -8.38 -16.66
CA ALA A 3 -12.54 -9.32 -15.54
C ALA A 3 -11.10 -9.66 -15.10
N PHE A 4 -10.17 -9.79 -16.04
CA PHE A 4 -8.77 -10.08 -15.74
C PHE A 4 -8.08 -8.88 -15.06
N PHE A 5 -8.32 -7.67 -15.55
CA PHE A 5 -7.82 -6.44 -14.95
C PHE A 5 -8.37 -6.27 -13.52
N THR A 6 -9.69 -6.33 -13.37
CA THR A 6 -10.35 -6.12 -12.07
C THR A 6 -9.98 -7.20 -11.05
N SER A 7 -9.89 -8.49 -11.47
CA SER A 7 -9.46 -9.56 -10.56
C SER A 7 -8.00 -9.41 -10.13
N THR A 8 -7.11 -8.97 -11.05
CA THR A 8 -5.72 -8.66 -10.70
C THR A 8 -5.66 -7.48 -9.75
N SER A 9 -6.37 -6.39 -10.04
CA SER A 9 -6.44 -5.22 -9.17
C SER A 9 -6.97 -5.58 -7.79
N ALA A 10 -7.98 -6.44 -7.69
CA ALA A 10 -8.54 -6.89 -6.41
C ALA A 10 -7.57 -7.78 -5.62
N ILE A 11 -6.91 -8.77 -6.25
CA ILE A 11 -5.98 -9.68 -5.56
C ILE A 11 -4.66 -9.00 -5.19
N THR A 12 -4.21 -8.04 -5.98
CA THR A 12 -3.04 -7.20 -5.66
C THR A 12 -3.39 -6.07 -4.70
N VAL A 13 -4.69 -5.90 -4.41
CA VAL A 13 -5.19 -4.85 -3.51
C VAL A 13 -4.77 -3.46 -4.02
N THR A 14 -4.98 -3.23 -5.31
CA THR A 14 -4.60 -1.97 -5.96
C THR A 14 -5.77 -0.99 -6.00
N GLY A 15 -6.93 -1.40 -6.54
CA GLY A 15 -8.10 -0.52 -6.64
C GLY A 15 -8.28 0.19 -7.98
N LEU A 16 -7.36 0.08 -8.93
CA LEU A 16 -7.56 0.57 -10.28
C LEU A 16 -8.69 -0.20 -10.98
N THR A 17 -9.56 0.52 -11.67
CA THR A 17 -10.74 -0.05 -12.33
C THR A 17 -10.87 0.44 -13.76
N VAL A 18 -11.16 -0.48 -14.69
CA VAL A 18 -11.49 -0.16 -16.09
C VAL A 18 -12.98 0.09 -16.25
N GLN A 19 -13.79 -0.52 -15.37
CA GLN A 19 -15.24 -0.42 -15.36
C GLN A 19 -15.72 0.03 -13.99
N ASN A 20 -16.82 0.78 -13.95
CA ASN A 20 -17.41 1.23 -12.69
C ASN A 20 -17.90 0.03 -11.87
N THR A 21 -17.24 -0.24 -10.75
CA THR A 21 -17.47 -1.43 -9.92
C THR A 21 -18.93 -1.57 -9.45
N PRO A 22 -19.60 -0.53 -8.93
CA PRO A 22 -20.98 -0.61 -8.46
C PRO A 22 -22.00 -0.96 -9.52
N THR A 23 -21.84 -0.50 -10.74
CA THR A 23 -22.85 -0.60 -11.81
C THR A 23 -22.60 -1.73 -12.80
N TYR A 24 -21.33 -2.03 -13.07
CA TYR A 24 -20.94 -3.03 -14.07
C TYR A 24 -21.03 -4.48 -13.55
N TRP A 25 -20.56 -4.71 -12.31
CA TRP A 25 -20.50 -6.06 -11.76
C TRP A 25 -21.80 -6.47 -11.09
N SER A 26 -22.25 -7.70 -11.37
CA SER A 26 -23.37 -8.34 -10.66
C SER A 26 -23.08 -8.51 -9.17
N GLY A 27 -24.11 -8.82 -8.38
CA GLY A 27 -23.92 -9.11 -6.94
C GLY A 27 -22.90 -10.24 -6.71
N PHE A 28 -22.90 -11.28 -7.56
CA PHE A 28 -21.89 -12.35 -7.51
C PHE A 28 -20.48 -11.82 -7.82
N GLY A 29 -20.33 -10.97 -8.85
CA GLY A 29 -19.05 -10.35 -9.18
C GLY A 29 -18.48 -9.50 -8.04
N LYS A 30 -19.34 -8.75 -7.34
CA LYS A 30 -18.94 -7.96 -6.15
C LYS A 30 -18.47 -8.85 -4.98
N ILE A 31 -19.11 -10.00 -4.77
CA ILE A 31 -18.67 -10.99 -3.76
C ILE A 31 -17.29 -11.56 -4.16
N VAL A 32 -17.07 -11.88 -5.43
CA VAL A 32 -15.75 -12.34 -5.89
C VAL A 32 -14.67 -11.28 -5.68
N ILE A 33 -14.93 -10.01 -6.03
CA ILE A 33 -14.01 -8.89 -5.78
C ILE A 33 -13.71 -8.78 -4.28
N LEU A 34 -14.72 -8.85 -3.43
CA LEU A 34 -14.58 -8.79 -1.96
C LEU A 34 -13.69 -9.92 -1.43
N LEU A 35 -13.89 -11.15 -1.90
CA LEU A 35 -13.05 -12.28 -1.51
C LEU A 35 -11.60 -12.13 -2.01
N LEU A 36 -11.40 -11.64 -3.24
CA LEU A 36 -10.06 -11.36 -3.77
C LEU A 36 -9.34 -10.29 -2.96
N MET A 37 -10.02 -9.19 -2.59
CA MET A 37 -9.45 -8.14 -1.72
C MET A 37 -9.07 -8.70 -0.34
N PHE A 38 -9.90 -9.55 0.25
CA PHE A 38 -9.61 -10.17 1.54
C PHE A 38 -8.39 -11.08 1.47
N ILE A 39 -8.32 -11.97 0.47
CA ILE A 39 -7.18 -12.86 0.22
C ILE A 39 -5.91 -12.06 -0.06
N GLY A 40 -6.01 -11.08 -0.95
CA GLY A 40 -4.90 -10.20 -1.32
C GLY A 40 -4.35 -9.38 -0.16
N GLY A 41 -5.24 -8.83 0.68
CA GLY A 41 -4.88 -8.01 1.84
C GLY A 41 -4.10 -8.80 2.90
N LEU A 42 -4.52 -10.00 3.23
CA LEU A 42 -3.77 -10.88 4.14
C LEU A 42 -2.40 -11.29 3.59
N GLY A 43 -2.20 -11.11 2.29
CA GLY A 43 -1.03 -11.61 1.56
C GLY A 43 -1.22 -13.06 1.11
N ILE A 44 -0.88 -13.32 -0.15
CA ILE A 44 -1.13 -14.61 -0.80
C ILE A 44 -0.51 -15.78 -0.02
N MET A 45 0.72 -15.60 0.48
CA MET A 45 1.43 -16.65 1.22
C MET A 45 0.84 -16.91 2.61
N THR A 46 0.41 -15.85 3.31
CA THR A 46 -0.26 -15.97 4.62
C THR A 46 -1.62 -16.65 4.46
N THR A 47 -2.39 -16.28 3.44
CA THR A 47 -3.69 -16.88 3.14
C THR A 47 -3.54 -18.35 2.74
N ALA A 48 -2.58 -18.70 1.88
CA ALA A 48 -2.30 -20.08 1.53
C ALA A 48 -1.93 -20.93 2.75
N ALA A 49 -1.07 -20.42 3.63
CA ALA A 49 -0.73 -21.09 4.89
C ALA A 49 -1.95 -21.24 5.80
N PHE A 50 -2.81 -20.23 5.90
CA PHE A 50 -4.04 -20.29 6.68
C PHE A 50 -5.00 -21.34 6.15
N LEU A 51 -5.22 -21.40 4.83
CA LEU A 51 -6.07 -22.42 4.21
C LEU A 51 -5.55 -23.84 4.44
N LEU A 52 -4.22 -24.06 4.34
CA LEU A 52 -3.62 -25.36 4.63
C LEU A 52 -3.88 -25.79 6.08
N VAL A 53 -3.78 -24.84 7.02
CA VAL A 53 -4.08 -25.07 8.44
C VAL A 53 -5.55 -25.45 8.65
N LEU A 54 -6.48 -24.75 7.99
CA LEU A 54 -7.92 -25.04 8.07
C LEU A 54 -8.25 -26.45 7.56
N ILE A 55 -7.57 -26.92 6.52
CA ILE A 55 -7.73 -28.27 5.96
C ILE A 55 -7.01 -29.34 6.82
N GLY A 56 -6.33 -28.94 7.89
CA GLY A 56 -5.59 -29.85 8.77
C GLY A 56 -4.26 -30.33 8.20
N GLN A 57 -3.76 -29.72 7.12
CA GLN A 57 -2.47 -30.05 6.53
C GLN A 57 -1.30 -29.37 7.28
N ARG A 58 -0.18 -30.08 7.36
CA ARG A 58 1.04 -29.52 7.96
C ARG A 58 1.72 -28.55 6.98
N VAL A 59 1.92 -27.31 7.40
CA VAL A 59 2.69 -26.32 6.63
C VAL A 59 4.17 -26.77 6.57
N SER A 60 4.70 -26.97 5.35
CA SER A 60 6.08 -27.39 5.13
C SER A 60 7.09 -26.34 5.59
N LEU A 61 8.35 -26.76 5.83
CA LEU A 61 9.42 -25.82 6.23
C LEU A 61 9.64 -24.71 5.20
N PHE A 62 9.58 -25.05 3.92
CA PHE A 62 9.71 -24.07 2.82
C PHE A 62 8.56 -23.06 2.84
N GLN A 63 7.33 -23.50 2.99
CA GLN A 63 6.16 -22.61 3.09
C GLN A 63 6.25 -21.70 4.33
N ARG A 64 6.71 -22.22 5.47
CA ARG A 64 6.95 -21.39 6.67
C ARG A 64 7.99 -20.30 6.42
N GLN A 65 9.04 -20.61 5.66
CA GLN A 65 10.06 -19.64 5.30
C GLN A 65 9.50 -18.52 4.39
N LEU A 66 8.69 -18.88 3.39
CA LEU A 66 8.00 -17.92 2.52
C LEU A 66 7.04 -17.01 3.29
N VAL A 67 6.28 -17.57 4.24
CA VAL A 67 5.39 -16.78 5.11
C VAL A 67 6.20 -15.83 6.00
N LYS A 68 7.32 -16.29 6.59
CA LYS A 68 8.22 -15.42 7.37
C LYS A 68 8.73 -14.26 6.51
N GLU A 69 9.16 -14.53 5.31
CA GLU A 69 9.69 -13.52 4.39
C GLU A 69 8.59 -12.51 3.99
N SER A 70 7.38 -12.97 3.67
CA SER A 70 6.24 -12.11 3.35
C SER A 70 5.81 -11.23 4.52
N LEU A 71 5.94 -11.72 5.75
CA LEU A 71 5.66 -10.97 6.97
C LEU A 71 6.83 -10.07 7.42
N GLY A 72 7.96 -10.09 6.71
CA GLY A 72 9.14 -9.29 7.06
C GLY A 72 9.84 -9.76 8.34
N ILE A 73 9.73 -11.05 8.69
CA ILE A 73 10.38 -11.63 9.88
C ILE A 73 11.83 -11.94 9.53
N LEU A 74 12.76 -11.38 10.31
CA LEU A 74 14.16 -11.77 10.23
C LEU A 74 14.30 -13.29 10.51
N PRO A 75 15.26 -13.99 9.85
CA PRO A 75 15.47 -15.40 10.05
C PRO A 75 15.92 -15.66 11.51
N THR A 76 14.96 -15.96 12.35
CA THR A 76 15.20 -16.54 13.68
C THR A 76 15.02 -18.04 13.59
N ASN A 77 15.81 -18.81 14.32
CA ASN A 77 15.81 -20.28 14.27
C ASN A 77 14.51 -20.94 14.79
N GLU A 78 13.57 -20.16 15.30
CA GLU A 78 12.30 -20.65 15.82
C GLU A 78 11.22 -20.71 14.73
N LEU A 79 10.99 -21.88 14.17
CA LEU A 79 9.89 -22.20 13.27
C LEU A 79 8.62 -22.64 14.03
N GLY A 80 8.72 -22.75 15.37
CA GLY A 80 7.59 -23.04 16.25
C GLY A 80 6.65 -21.83 16.36
N GLY A 81 5.32 -22.09 16.48
CA GLY A 81 4.32 -21.04 16.67
C GLY A 81 3.84 -20.31 15.42
N MET A 82 4.38 -20.59 14.22
CA MET A 82 3.98 -19.92 12.97
C MET A 82 2.48 -20.07 12.67
N VAL A 83 1.92 -21.24 12.89
CA VAL A 83 0.48 -21.50 12.70
C VAL A 83 -0.36 -20.61 13.62
N THR A 84 0.00 -20.55 14.90
CA THR A 84 -0.68 -19.69 15.87
C THR A 84 -0.57 -18.21 15.50
N LEU A 85 0.59 -17.78 14.97
CA LEU A 85 0.78 -16.41 14.49
C LEU A 85 -0.14 -16.09 13.32
N VAL A 86 -0.21 -16.96 12.31
CA VAL A 86 -1.10 -16.79 11.15
C VAL A 86 -2.56 -16.70 11.58
N ILE A 87 -3.02 -17.60 12.46
CA ILE A 87 -4.39 -17.55 12.99
C ILE A 87 -4.67 -16.24 13.72
N ARG A 88 -3.73 -15.77 14.56
CA ARG A 88 -3.88 -14.48 15.28
C ARG A 88 -3.95 -13.30 14.33
N ILE A 89 -3.12 -13.27 13.28
CA ILE A 89 -3.15 -12.21 12.25
C ILE A 89 -4.52 -12.15 11.59
N VAL A 90 -5.02 -13.29 11.13
CA VAL A 90 -6.34 -13.37 10.47
C VAL A 90 -7.46 -12.97 11.45
N ALA A 91 -7.41 -13.46 12.69
CA ALA A 91 -8.41 -13.13 13.70
C ALA A 91 -8.45 -11.62 14.01
N ILE A 92 -7.28 -10.98 14.16
CA ILE A 92 -7.19 -9.52 14.38
C ILE A 92 -7.73 -8.77 13.16
N ALA A 93 -7.34 -9.17 11.95
CA ALA A 93 -7.82 -8.54 10.72
C ALA A 93 -9.36 -8.61 10.61
N VAL A 94 -9.94 -9.81 10.82
CA VAL A 94 -11.41 -9.99 10.79
C VAL A 94 -12.08 -9.17 11.89
N PHE A 95 -11.54 -9.17 13.10
CA PHE A 95 -12.09 -8.42 14.23
C PHE A 95 -12.15 -6.90 13.95
N VAL A 96 -11.08 -6.32 13.43
CA VAL A 96 -11.02 -4.90 13.07
C VAL A 96 -12.00 -4.58 11.93
N GLN A 97 -12.08 -5.44 10.91
CA GLN A 97 -13.01 -5.27 9.79
C GLN A 97 -14.48 -5.35 10.26
N VAL A 98 -14.81 -6.25 11.20
CA VAL A 98 -16.16 -6.33 11.77
C VAL A 98 -16.51 -5.06 12.53
N ILE A 99 -15.59 -4.53 13.35
CA ILE A 99 -15.83 -3.25 14.04
C ILE A 99 -16.03 -2.11 13.01
N GLY A 100 -15.17 -2.02 12.01
CA GLY A 100 -15.31 -1.03 10.94
C GLY A 100 -16.63 -1.15 10.19
N SER A 101 -17.06 -2.40 9.88
CA SER A 101 -18.37 -2.67 9.27
C SER A 101 -19.53 -2.19 10.15
N MET A 102 -19.44 -2.39 11.45
CA MET A 102 -20.49 -1.91 12.38
C MET A 102 -20.59 -0.38 12.38
N VAL A 103 -19.46 0.32 12.40
CA VAL A 103 -19.46 1.80 12.36
C VAL A 103 -20.05 2.29 11.03
N TYR A 104 -19.62 1.75 9.90
CA TYR A 104 -20.19 2.09 8.61
C TYR A 104 -21.67 1.74 8.52
N PHE A 105 -22.09 0.59 9.03
CA PHE A 105 -23.48 0.16 9.04
C PHE A 105 -24.38 1.15 9.77
N VAL A 106 -24.00 1.53 10.99
CA VAL A 106 -24.77 2.50 11.80
C VAL A 106 -24.90 3.84 11.06
N ARG A 107 -23.80 4.30 10.41
CA ARG A 107 -23.82 5.55 9.64
C ARG A 107 -24.70 5.43 8.38
N LEU A 108 -24.61 4.34 7.64
CA LEU A 108 -25.37 4.13 6.41
C LEU A 108 -26.87 3.91 6.64
N LEU A 109 -27.27 3.42 7.81
CA LEU A 109 -28.70 3.31 8.18
C LEU A 109 -29.45 4.65 8.19
N THR A 110 -28.73 5.78 8.25
CA THR A 110 -29.35 7.09 8.17
C THR A 110 -29.72 7.49 6.73
N GLU A 111 -29.21 6.76 5.72
CA GLU A 111 -29.35 7.11 4.30
C GLU A 111 -30.01 6.00 3.47
N MET A 112 -29.89 4.73 3.91
CA MET A 112 -30.40 3.60 3.15
C MET A 112 -30.98 2.48 4.03
N ASP A 113 -31.79 1.61 3.41
CA ASP A 113 -32.40 0.47 4.09
C ASP A 113 -31.36 -0.56 4.56
N ILE A 114 -31.70 -1.32 5.59
CA ILE A 114 -30.86 -2.37 6.20
C ILE A 114 -30.28 -3.34 5.14
N LYS A 115 -31.12 -3.76 4.16
CA LYS A 115 -30.71 -4.70 3.10
C LYS A 115 -29.57 -4.18 2.24
N ASN A 116 -29.53 -2.87 2.02
CA ASN A 116 -28.49 -2.20 1.23
C ASN A 116 -27.31 -1.76 2.12
N ALA A 117 -27.58 -1.31 3.34
CA ALA A 117 -26.55 -0.83 4.28
C ALA A 117 -25.52 -1.93 4.65
N ILE A 118 -25.97 -3.18 4.88
CA ILE A 118 -25.09 -4.28 5.27
C ILE A 118 -24.00 -4.56 4.22
N PRO A 119 -24.33 -4.86 2.94
CA PRO A 119 -23.32 -5.18 1.96
C PRO A 119 -22.37 -4.00 1.69
N HIS A 120 -22.86 -2.75 1.69
CA HIS A 120 -22.01 -1.57 1.52
C HIS A 120 -21.03 -1.38 2.70
N ALA A 121 -21.52 -1.53 3.94
CA ALA A 121 -20.70 -1.42 5.13
C ALA A 121 -19.58 -2.48 5.18
N VAL A 122 -19.92 -3.74 4.88
CA VAL A 122 -18.95 -4.84 4.84
C VAL A 122 -17.94 -4.61 3.72
N PHE A 123 -18.39 -4.22 2.52
CA PHE A 123 -17.53 -3.96 1.39
C PHE A 123 -16.53 -2.84 1.69
N MET A 124 -17.01 -1.72 2.24
CA MET A 124 -16.18 -0.58 2.62
C MET A 124 -15.16 -0.92 3.70
N ALA A 125 -15.55 -1.67 4.73
CA ALA A 125 -14.64 -2.05 5.81
C ALA A 125 -13.52 -2.97 5.31
N ILE A 126 -13.84 -3.94 4.45
CA ILE A 126 -12.85 -4.84 3.86
C ILE A 126 -11.95 -4.05 2.91
N SER A 127 -12.50 -3.20 2.05
CA SER A 127 -11.73 -2.37 1.13
C SER A 127 -10.77 -1.43 1.87
N SER A 128 -11.26 -0.70 2.87
CA SER A 128 -10.47 0.26 3.65
C SER A 128 -9.36 -0.41 4.46
N PHE A 129 -9.66 -1.49 5.19
CA PHE A 129 -8.66 -2.20 5.99
C PHE A 129 -7.57 -2.85 5.13
N ASN A 130 -7.97 -3.46 4.02
CA ASN A 130 -7.00 -4.09 3.11
C ASN A 130 -6.34 -3.11 2.16
N ASN A 131 -6.66 -1.81 2.22
CA ASN A 131 -6.15 -0.77 1.32
C ASN A 131 -6.42 -1.13 -0.15
N ALA A 132 -7.65 -1.54 -0.46
CA ALA A 132 -7.97 -2.11 -1.76
C ALA A 132 -8.54 -1.09 -2.77
N GLY A 133 -8.96 0.08 -2.32
CA GLY A 133 -9.42 1.18 -3.18
C GLY A 133 -10.77 1.00 -3.87
N PHE A 134 -11.40 -0.16 -3.76
CA PHE A 134 -12.71 -0.41 -4.36
C PHE A 134 -13.85 0.15 -3.49
N THR A 135 -14.89 0.68 -4.16
CA THR A 135 -16.12 1.12 -3.52
C THR A 135 -17.33 0.40 -4.11
N ALA A 136 -18.38 0.28 -3.30
CA ALA A 136 -19.67 -0.23 -3.74
C ALA A 136 -20.70 0.88 -4.03
N PHE A 137 -20.33 2.16 -3.81
CA PHE A 137 -21.21 3.28 -4.04
C PHE A 137 -21.28 3.66 -5.52
N SER A 138 -22.48 3.90 -6.02
CA SER A 138 -22.73 4.21 -7.43
C SER A 138 -22.61 5.70 -7.77
N SER A 139 -22.44 6.55 -6.77
CA SER A 139 -22.40 8.01 -6.92
C SER A 139 -20.98 8.55 -6.81
N GLY A 140 -20.51 9.22 -7.88
CA GLY A 140 -19.25 9.96 -7.88
C GLY A 140 -17.98 9.13 -7.98
N SER A 141 -16.84 9.81 -7.86
CA SER A 141 -15.53 9.18 -7.75
C SER A 141 -15.33 8.65 -6.33
N SER A 142 -15.14 7.35 -6.18
CA SER A 142 -14.84 6.68 -4.91
C SER A 142 -15.81 7.07 -3.77
N ILE A 143 -15.36 7.82 -2.76
CA ILE A 143 -16.18 8.28 -1.63
C ILE A 143 -16.37 9.80 -1.61
N SER A 144 -16.27 10.48 -2.74
CA SER A 144 -16.42 11.94 -2.85
C SER A 144 -17.75 12.48 -2.29
N PHE A 145 -18.82 11.69 -2.36
CA PHE A 145 -20.11 12.05 -1.76
C PHE A 145 -20.05 12.26 -0.25
N TYR A 146 -19.12 11.58 0.43
CA TYR A 146 -18.92 11.64 1.88
C TYR A 146 -17.81 12.61 2.32
N GLN A 147 -17.40 13.53 1.46
CA GLN A 147 -16.31 14.48 1.68
C GLN A 147 -16.47 15.34 2.97
N LYS A 148 -17.72 15.58 3.42
CA LYS A 148 -18.06 16.31 4.63
C LYS A 148 -18.45 15.40 5.80
N ASP A 149 -18.43 14.09 5.61
CA ASP A 149 -18.85 13.14 6.62
C ASP A 149 -17.67 12.70 7.50
N VAL A 150 -17.60 13.30 8.67
CA VAL A 150 -16.53 13.04 9.66
C VAL A 150 -16.47 11.54 10.02
N THR A 151 -17.62 10.87 10.17
CA THR A 151 -17.65 9.45 10.57
C THR A 151 -17.10 8.55 9.48
N MET A 152 -17.54 8.76 8.23
CA MET A 152 -17.08 7.99 7.08
C MET A 152 -15.58 8.18 6.89
N ILE A 153 -15.10 9.42 6.83
CA ILE A 153 -13.70 9.72 6.57
C ILE A 153 -12.80 9.23 7.72
N THR A 154 -13.15 9.52 8.96
CA THR A 154 -12.33 9.12 10.11
C THR A 154 -12.23 7.61 10.24
N THR A 155 -13.36 6.89 10.07
CA THR A 155 -13.37 5.43 10.10
C THR A 155 -12.49 4.86 9.00
N THR A 156 -12.56 5.41 7.77
CA THR A 156 -11.73 4.99 6.64
C THR A 156 -10.24 5.21 6.94
N VAL A 157 -9.86 6.40 7.42
CA VAL A 157 -8.47 6.73 7.79
C VAL A 157 -7.92 5.75 8.85
N ILE A 158 -8.72 5.47 9.89
CA ILE A 158 -8.31 4.55 10.96
C ILE A 158 -8.10 3.13 10.41
N LEU A 159 -9.02 2.63 9.59
CA LEU A 159 -8.91 1.29 8.99
C LEU A 159 -7.69 1.19 8.07
N ILE A 160 -7.46 2.21 7.21
CA ILE A 160 -6.28 2.29 6.33
C ILE A 160 -4.99 2.25 7.16
N LEU A 161 -4.88 3.08 8.18
CA LEU A 161 -3.69 3.15 9.01
C LEU A 161 -3.42 1.84 9.76
N ILE A 162 -4.45 1.18 10.30
CA ILE A 162 -4.31 -0.12 10.99
C ILE A 162 -3.84 -1.18 9.99
N GLY A 163 -4.41 -1.23 8.78
CA GLY A 163 -4.00 -2.15 7.72
C GLY A 163 -2.58 -1.90 7.20
N ALA A 164 -2.18 -0.63 7.08
CA ALA A 164 -0.85 -0.25 6.62
C ALA A 164 0.27 -0.50 7.65
N VAL A 165 -0.08 -0.69 8.92
CA VAL A 165 0.87 -1.01 10.00
C VAL A 165 1.09 -2.52 10.06
N SER A 166 2.34 -2.95 10.24
CA SER A 166 2.64 -4.38 10.37
C SER A 166 2.20 -4.94 11.73
N VAL A 167 1.90 -6.25 11.75
CA VAL A 167 1.53 -6.96 12.98
C VAL A 167 2.60 -6.81 14.08
N TRP A 168 3.86 -6.70 13.71
CA TRP A 168 4.97 -6.50 14.65
C TRP A 168 4.92 -5.16 15.36
N VAL A 169 4.54 -4.11 14.65
CA VAL A 169 4.35 -2.78 15.25
C VAL A 169 3.18 -2.82 16.23
N VAL A 170 2.08 -3.48 15.85
CA VAL A 170 0.94 -3.68 16.76
C VAL A 170 1.36 -4.48 18.00
N ALA A 171 2.17 -5.54 17.83
CA ALA A 171 2.70 -6.31 18.94
C ALA A 171 3.57 -5.47 19.90
N ASP A 172 4.45 -4.62 19.37
CA ASP A 172 5.26 -3.70 20.15
C ASP A 172 4.39 -2.71 20.95
N ILE A 173 3.36 -2.13 20.28
CA ILE A 173 2.43 -1.21 20.94
C ILE A 173 1.69 -1.88 22.09
N LEU A 174 1.19 -3.10 21.89
CA LEU A 174 0.47 -3.85 22.91
C LEU A 174 1.37 -4.28 24.06
N ALA A 175 2.62 -4.69 23.77
CA ALA A 175 3.59 -5.15 24.77
C ALA A 175 4.13 -4.01 25.64
N PHE A 176 4.48 -2.89 25.03
CA PHE A 176 5.19 -1.81 25.71
C PHE A 176 4.34 -0.57 25.98
N ARG A 177 3.12 -0.52 25.44
CA ARG A 177 2.16 0.60 25.62
C ARG A 177 2.83 1.97 25.45
N ASN A 178 2.87 2.80 26.49
CA ASN A 178 3.42 4.17 26.46
C ASN A 178 4.96 4.23 26.52
N LYS A 179 5.65 3.09 26.67
CA LYS A 179 7.10 3.06 26.75
C LYS A 179 7.75 3.02 25.36
N VAL A 180 7.56 4.06 24.57
CA VAL A 180 8.03 4.17 23.17
C VAL A 180 9.54 3.91 23.03
N PHE A 181 10.34 4.20 24.06
CA PHE A 181 11.79 3.94 24.04
C PHE A 181 12.14 2.46 23.95
N LEU A 182 11.25 1.56 24.42
CA LEU A 182 11.42 0.10 24.35
C LEU A 182 11.05 -0.49 22.98
N TYR A 183 10.32 0.25 22.14
CA TYR A 183 9.92 -0.23 20.81
C TYR A 183 11.14 -0.66 19.99
N SER A 184 10.93 -1.64 19.12
CA SER A 184 11.92 -2.05 18.13
C SER A 184 12.28 -0.89 17.20
N LEU A 185 13.49 -0.91 16.62
CA LEU A 185 13.89 0.10 15.65
C LEU A 185 12.92 0.15 14.46
N ASN A 186 12.47 -1.04 14.02
CA ASN A 186 11.49 -1.16 12.95
C ASN A 186 10.18 -0.41 13.27
N SER A 187 9.63 -0.61 14.47
CA SER A 187 8.39 0.05 14.89
C SER A 187 8.55 1.56 15.00
N LYS A 188 9.71 2.04 15.49
CA LYS A 188 10.01 3.47 15.54
C LYS A 188 10.07 4.08 14.14
N LEU A 189 10.73 3.43 13.18
CA LEU A 189 10.83 3.90 11.80
C LEU A 189 9.46 3.93 11.11
N VAL A 190 8.66 2.88 11.30
CA VAL A 190 7.31 2.82 10.72
C VAL A 190 6.41 3.92 11.27
N LEU A 191 6.34 4.06 12.59
CA LEU A 191 5.44 5.04 13.22
C LEU A 191 5.87 6.48 12.91
N SER A 192 7.17 6.80 13.07
CA SER A 192 7.67 8.15 12.76
C SER A 192 7.57 8.48 11.27
N GLY A 193 7.93 7.55 10.39
CA GLY A 193 7.82 7.74 8.95
C GLY A 193 6.37 7.89 8.50
N THR A 194 5.45 7.07 9.02
CA THR A 194 4.01 7.21 8.73
C THR A 194 3.49 8.58 9.16
N LEU A 195 3.83 9.03 10.36
CA LEU A 195 3.40 10.34 10.89
C LEU A 195 3.95 11.49 10.04
N ILE A 196 5.26 11.47 9.75
CA ILE A 196 5.92 12.52 8.95
C ILE A 196 5.30 12.60 7.56
N LEU A 197 5.17 11.48 6.85
CA LEU A 197 4.60 11.47 5.50
C LEU A 197 3.14 11.90 5.50
N THR A 198 2.35 11.53 6.50
CA THR A 198 0.96 11.98 6.62
C THR A 198 0.88 13.48 6.83
N ILE A 199 1.68 14.05 7.74
CA ILE A 199 1.65 15.49 8.02
C ILE A 199 2.16 16.27 6.81
N VAL A 200 3.30 15.90 6.25
CA VAL A 200 3.89 16.59 5.10
C VAL A 200 2.98 16.52 3.89
N GLY A 201 2.45 15.32 3.56
CA GLY A 201 1.52 15.14 2.46
C GLY A 201 0.23 15.95 2.63
N ALA A 202 -0.36 15.93 3.84
CA ALA A 202 -1.57 16.69 4.13
C ALA A 202 -1.34 18.21 4.04
N LEU A 203 -0.22 18.72 4.57
CA LEU A 203 0.10 20.14 4.50
C LEU A 203 0.30 20.62 3.05
N ILE A 204 1.02 19.86 2.24
CA ILE A 204 1.27 20.23 0.85
C ILE A 204 -0.03 20.11 0.03
N PHE A 205 -0.81 19.03 0.21
CA PHE A 205 -2.10 18.87 -0.45
C PHE A 205 -3.06 20.02 -0.09
N PHE A 206 -3.14 20.37 1.19
CA PHE A 206 -3.93 21.50 1.67
C PHE A 206 -3.51 22.81 1.02
N ALA A 207 -2.19 23.08 0.95
CA ALA A 207 -1.68 24.33 0.38
C ALA A 207 -1.98 24.46 -1.11
N PHE A 208 -1.88 23.36 -1.86
CA PHE A 208 -2.06 23.37 -3.31
C PHE A 208 -3.53 23.38 -3.72
N GLU A 209 -4.38 22.60 -3.05
CA GLU A 209 -5.80 22.46 -3.43
C GLU A 209 -6.74 23.46 -2.69
N TYR A 210 -6.20 24.28 -1.76
CA TYR A 210 -7.01 25.17 -0.92
C TYR A 210 -7.98 26.05 -1.70
N SER A 211 -7.57 26.58 -2.85
CA SER A 211 -8.32 27.51 -3.67
C SER A 211 -8.90 26.88 -4.93
N ASN A 212 -8.66 25.58 -5.18
CA ASN A 212 -9.13 24.91 -6.39
C ASN A 212 -10.66 24.75 -6.37
N PRO A 213 -11.39 25.38 -7.32
CA PRO A 213 -12.86 25.33 -7.37
C PRO A 213 -13.41 23.93 -7.61
N SER A 214 -12.65 23.08 -8.28
CA SER A 214 -13.07 21.73 -8.68
C SER A 214 -12.90 20.70 -7.57
N THR A 215 -12.14 21.01 -6.51
CA THR A 215 -11.80 20.06 -5.46
C THR A 215 -12.24 20.51 -4.05
N MET A 216 -11.63 21.58 -3.53
CA MET A 216 -11.80 21.93 -2.12
C MET A 216 -12.31 23.35 -1.84
N SER A 217 -12.35 24.27 -2.82
CA SER A 217 -12.63 25.70 -2.51
C SER A 217 -13.96 25.92 -1.79
N THR A 218 -14.99 25.12 -2.09
CA THR A 218 -16.34 25.22 -1.54
C THR A 218 -16.49 24.62 -0.14
N LEU A 219 -15.44 23.99 0.40
CA LEU A 219 -15.42 23.34 1.69
C LEU A 219 -15.09 24.32 2.84
N SER A 220 -15.57 24.02 4.04
CA SER A 220 -15.11 24.72 5.23
C SER A 220 -13.64 24.42 5.51
N VAL A 221 -12.95 25.26 6.28
CA VAL A 221 -11.52 25.04 6.60
C VAL A 221 -11.30 23.70 7.32
N LEU A 222 -12.23 23.31 8.18
CA LEU A 222 -12.18 22.02 8.89
C LEU A 222 -12.31 20.84 7.92
N ASP A 223 -13.25 20.91 6.98
CA ASP A 223 -13.41 19.88 5.95
C ASP A 223 -12.19 19.82 5.03
N LYS A 224 -11.60 20.97 4.66
CA LYS A 224 -10.36 21.01 3.88
C LYS A 224 -9.21 20.29 4.58
N ILE A 225 -9.04 20.51 5.90
CA ILE A 225 -8.02 19.79 6.68
C ILE A 225 -8.31 18.29 6.70
N MET A 226 -9.56 17.91 6.92
CA MET A 226 -9.97 16.51 6.97
C MET A 226 -9.72 15.80 5.64
N VAL A 227 -10.11 16.41 4.51
CA VAL A 227 -9.86 15.92 3.16
C VAL A 227 -8.35 15.81 2.90
N SER A 228 -7.56 16.83 3.25
CA SER A 228 -6.11 16.80 3.02
C SER A 228 -5.40 15.68 3.79
N VAL A 229 -5.81 15.46 5.05
CA VAL A 229 -5.30 14.32 5.84
C VAL A 229 -5.73 13.00 5.23
N PHE A 230 -6.98 12.90 4.79
CA PHE A 230 -7.51 11.71 4.14
C PHE A 230 -6.74 11.38 2.85
N GLU A 231 -6.58 12.33 1.93
CA GLU A 231 -5.85 12.13 0.67
C GLU A 231 -4.38 11.77 0.91
N SER A 232 -3.73 12.39 1.89
CA SER A 232 -2.36 12.05 2.28
C SER A 232 -2.23 10.61 2.81
N VAL A 233 -3.22 10.13 3.58
CA VAL A 233 -3.24 8.75 4.09
C VAL A 233 -3.59 7.77 2.98
N SER A 234 -4.62 8.09 2.20
CA SER A 234 -5.10 7.23 1.11
C SER A 234 -4.09 7.08 -0.03
N GLY A 235 -3.39 8.16 -0.37
CA GLY A 235 -2.34 8.15 -1.40
C GLY A 235 -1.17 7.23 -1.08
N ARG A 236 -1.06 6.73 0.15
CA ARG A 236 -0.07 5.71 0.52
C ARG A 236 -0.69 4.32 0.53
N THR A 237 -1.23 3.89 -0.62
CA THR A 237 -1.71 2.52 -0.91
C THR A 237 -3.16 2.18 -0.61
N ALA A 238 -4.07 3.15 -0.34
CA ALA A 238 -5.47 2.81 -0.07
C ALA A 238 -6.42 3.05 -1.26
N GLY A 239 -6.10 4.03 -2.12
CA GLY A 239 -6.80 4.26 -3.38
C GLY A 239 -8.25 4.78 -3.27
N LEU A 240 -8.73 4.99 -2.07
CA LEU A 240 -10.01 5.66 -1.84
C LEU A 240 -9.78 7.17 -1.94
N THR A 241 -10.66 7.89 -2.62
CA THR A 241 -10.52 9.34 -2.79
C THR A 241 -11.82 10.08 -2.52
N THR A 242 -11.69 11.28 -1.99
CA THR A 242 -12.78 12.24 -1.82
C THR A 242 -12.77 13.32 -2.88
N VAL A 243 -11.72 13.40 -3.69
CA VAL A 243 -11.56 14.35 -4.80
C VAL A 243 -11.37 13.60 -6.11
N ASP A 244 -11.62 14.27 -7.22
CA ASP A 244 -11.33 13.75 -8.55
C ASP A 244 -9.94 14.21 -9.00
N TYR A 245 -9.00 13.27 -9.14
CA TYR A 245 -7.62 13.56 -9.51
C TYR A 245 -7.47 14.04 -10.96
N GLY A 246 -8.46 13.85 -11.82
CA GLY A 246 -8.52 14.48 -13.14
C GLY A 246 -8.73 16.00 -13.08
N ASN A 247 -9.22 16.51 -11.95
CA ASN A 247 -9.50 17.92 -11.71
C ASN A 247 -8.56 18.59 -10.69
N THR A 248 -7.56 17.86 -10.18
CA THR A 248 -6.53 18.42 -9.30
C THR A 248 -5.43 19.13 -10.11
N GLU A 249 -4.70 20.00 -9.44
CA GLU A 249 -3.56 20.68 -10.05
C GLU A 249 -2.40 19.71 -10.38
N GLN A 250 -1.66 19.96 -11.46
CA GLN A 250 -0.55 19.08 -11.88
C GLN A 250 0.52 18.89 -10.80
N HIS A 251 0.81 19.93 -10.03
CA HIS A 251 1.77 19.84 -8.93
C HIS A 251 1.23 19.01 -7.76
N THR A 252 -0.09 18.96 -7.56
CA THR A 252 -0.73 18.02 -6.62
C THR A 252 -0.56 16.58 -7.10
N ASN A 253 -0.81 16.31 -8.38
CA ASN A 253 -0.59 14.99 -8.97
C ASN A 253 0.87 14.55 -8.83
N PHE A 254 1.82 15.46 -9.05
CA PHE A 254 3.24 15.17 -8.86
C PHE A 254 3.60 14.85 -7.40
N LEU A 255 3.03 15.58 -6.43
CA LEU A 255 3.15 15.23 -5.01
C LEU A 255 2.63 13.84 -4.71
N MET A 256 1.44 13.53 -5.22
CA MET A 256 0.80 12.22 -4.99
C MET A 256 1.60 11.08 -5.62
N ILE A 257 2.22 11.27 -6.78
CA ILE A 257 3.18 10.35 -7.39
C ILE A 257 4.30 10.00 -6.39
N GLY A 258 4.86 11.01 -5.70
CA GLY A 258 5.88 10.80 -4.67
C GLY A 258 5.37 10.01 -3.45
N LEU A 259 4.16 10.32 -2.98
CA LEU A 259 3.55 9.61 -1.85
C LEU A 259 3.17 8.17 -2.20
N MET A 260 2.59 7.94 -3.39
CA MET A 260 2.20 6.62 -3.88
C MET A 260 3.38 5.66 -4.05
N PHE A 261 4.57 6.20 -4.37
CA PHE A 261 5.78 5.40 -4.49
C PHE A 261 6.23 4.80 -3.15
N ILE A 262 5.84 5.43 -2.01
CA ILE A 262 6.19 5.02 -0.66
C ILE A 262 4.99 4.36 0.01
N GLY A 263 4.98 3.05 0.03
CA GLY A 263 3.90 2.27 0.64
C GLY A 263 3.95 2.18 2.16
N GLY A 264 3.19 1.24 2.73
CA GLY A 264 3.14 1.02 4.18
C GLY A 264 4.31 0.22 4.74
N ALA A 265 4.13 -0.31 5.94
CA ALA A 265 5.15 -1.08 6.65
C ALA A 265 5.47 -2.42 5.95
N SER A 266 6.68 -2.92 6.15
CA SER A 266 7.02 -4.30 5.76
C SER A 266 6.16 -5.29 6.54
N GLY A 267 5.52 -6.25 5.85
CA GLY A 267 4.57 -7.17 6.46
C GLY A 267 3.19 -6.59 6.74
N SER A 268 2.82 -5.49 6.08
CA SER A 268 1.47 -4.93 6.05
C SER A 268 0.73 -5.28 4.75
N VAL A 269 -0.52 -4.87 4.65
CA VAL A 269 -1.34 -5.05 3.45
C VAL A 269 -0.89 -4.17 2.27
N ALA A 270 -0.15 -3.10 2.51
CA ALA A 270 0.31 -2.13 1.53
C ALA A 270 1.37 -2.69 0.56
N GLY A 271 1.36 -2.26 -0.71
CA GLY A 271 2.37 -2.61 -1.74
C GLY A 271 3.52 -1.60 -1.85
N GLY A 272 4.13 -1.49 -3.01
CA GLY A 272 5.19 -0.53 -3.32
C GLY A 272 6.46 -0.68 -2.49
N ILE A 273 7.29 0.37 -2.48
CA ILE A 273 8.48 0.43 -1.62
C ILE A 273 8.03 0.64 -0.18
N LYS A 274 8.45 -0.26 0.71
CA LYS A 274 8.05 -0.21 2.12
C LYS A 274 8.66 1.01 2.82
N ILE A 275 7.88 1.61 3.72
CA ILE A 275 8.31 2.80 4.48
C ILE A 275 9.61 2.60 5.24
N ASN A 276 9.85 1.41 5.80
CA ASN A 276 11.13 1.07 6.44
C ASN A 276 12.29 1.09 5.45
N THR A 277 12.09 0.56 4.24
CA THR A 277 13.11 0.59 3.18
C THR A 277 13.45 2.03 2.80
N PHE A 278 12.43 2.85 2.55
CA PHE A 278 12.59 4.27 2.25
C PHE A 278 13.31 5.01 3.39
N ALA A 279 12.89 4.81 4.65
CA ALA A 279 13.54 5.42 5.81
C ALA A 279 15.01 5.02 5.93
N VAL A 280 15.35 3.74 5.72
CA VAL A 280 16.74 3.25 5.75
C VAL A 280 17.58 3.87 4.62
N ILE A 281 17.01 4.05 3.42
CA ILE A 281 17.69 4.74 2.31
C ILE A 281 17.99 6.19 2.70
N CYS A 282 17.00 6.94 3.18
CA CYS A 282 17.18 8.32 3.60
C CYS A 282 18.24 8.46 4.70
N ILE A 283 18.17 7.62 5.75
CA ILE A 283 19.13 7.64 6.85
C ILE A 283 20.54 7.28 6.36
N GLY A 284 20.66 6.30 5.45
CA GLY A 284 21.91 5.90 4.82
C GLY A 284 22.55 7.05 4.05
N ILE A 285 21.77 7.74 3.22
CA ILE A 285 22.21 8.92 2.45
C ILE A 285 22.67 10.02 3.42
N PHE A 286 21.86 10.40 4.42
CA PHE A 286 22.24 11.42 5.39
C PHE A 286 23.50 11.06 6.19
N SER A 287 23.65 9.79 6.61
CA SER A 287 24.85 9.34 7.31
C SER A 287 26.09 9.46 6.44
N THR A 288 25.98 9.12 5.15
CA THR A 288 27.07 9.24 4.18
C THR A 288 27.45 10.70 3.92
N LEU A 289 26.46 11.58 3.72
CA LEU A 289 26.67 13.02 3.54
C LEU A 289 27.33 13.67 4.77
N GLN A 290 27.07 13.15 5.98
CA GLN A 290 27.74 13.61 7.22
C GLN A 290 29.12 12.96 7.43
N GLY A 291 29.63 12.18 6.48
CA GLY A 291 30.92 11.49 6.61
C GLY A 291 30.96 10.38 7.66
N ARG A 292 29.80 9.91 8.14
CA ARG A 292 29.73 8.84 9.15
C ARG A 292 30.03 7.50 8.53
N THR A 293 30.86 6.69 9.18
CA THR A 293 31.19 5.32 8.73
C THR A 293 30.10 4.32 9.10
N ARG A 294 29.23 4.65 10.05
CA ARG A 294 28.14 3.80 10.55
C ARG A 294 26.81 4.52 10.46
N THR A 295 25.78 3.80 9.99
CA THR A 295 24.42 4.33 9.92
C THR A 295 23.70 4.04 11.23
N SER A 296 23.29 5.09 11.96
CA SER A 296 22.62 4.96 13.25
C SER A 296 21.47 5.94 13.39
N ILE A 297 20.39 5.52 14.05
CA ILE A 297 19.22 6.34 14.38
C ILE A 297 18.56 5.83 15.67
N PHE A 298 17.95 6.69 16.46
CA PHE A 298 17.32 6.38 17.75
C PHE A 298 18.23 5.61 18.72
N GLY A 299 19.54 5.89 18.68
CA GLY A 299 20.55 5.22 19.54
C GLY A 299 20.85 3.76 19.14
N ARG A 300 20.46 3.33 17.92
CA ARG A 300 20.70 1.97 17.41
C ARG A 300 21.39 2.02 16.05
N GLU A 301 22.32 1.10 15.80
CA GLU A 301 23.03 0.97 14.52
C GLU A 301 22.25 0.08 13.55
N ILE A 302 22.22 0.48 12.29
CA ILE A 302 21.66 -0.29 11.17
C ILE A 302 22.83 -0.99 10.46
N ALA A 303 22.76 -2.32 10.35
CA ALA A 303 23.80 -3.09 9.68
C ALA A 303 24.00 -2.64 8.22
N SER A 304 25.24 -2.49 7.78
CA SER A 304 25.59 -2.01 6.43
C SER A 304 24.96 -2.86 5.32
N LEU A 305 24.78 -4.16 5.54
CA LEU A 305 24.11 -5.07 4.61
C LEU A 305 22.63 -4.67 4.41
N ILE A 306 21.94 -4.24 5.46
CA ILE A 306 20.53 -3.80 5.38
C ILE A 306 20.46 -2.50 4.57
N VAL A 307 21.38 -1.56 4.79
CA VAL A 307 21.44 -0.30 4.01
C VAL A 307 21.69 -0.61 2.53
N LYS A 308 22.65 -1.48 2.20
CA LYS A 308 22.93 -1.89 0.82
C LYS A 308 21.71 -2.55 0.16
N ARG A 309 21.03 -3.47 0.87
CA ARG A 309 19.79 -4.10 0.37
C ARG A 309 18.68 -3.08 0.11
N ALA A 310 18.50 -2.12 1.03
CA ALA A 310 17.51 -1.06 0.85
C ALA A 310 17.79 -0.20 -0.39
N MET A 311 19.05 0.18 -0.62
CA MET A 311 19.48 0.91 -1.83
C MET A 311 19.22 0.12 -3.11
N VAL A 312 19.52 -1.18 -3.13
CA VAL A 312 19.25 -2.05 -4.29
C VAL A 312 17.74 -2.13 -4.56
N ILE A 313 16.91 -2.29 -3.53
CA ILE A 313 15.44 -2.31 -3.68
C ILE A 313 14.95 -0.98 -4.27
N GLY A 314 15.43 0.16 -3.75
CA GLY A 314 15.06 1.48 -4.25
C GLY A 314 15.47 1.66 -5.71
N ALA A 315 16.70 1.30 -6.08
CA ALA A 315 17.20 1.40 -7.45
C ALA A 315 16.39 0.51 -8.42
N LEU A 316 16.10 -0.74 -8.04
CA LEU A 316 15.29 -1.65 -8.86
C LEU A 316 13.86 -1.13 -9.03
N ALA A 317 13.23 -0.62 -7.98
CA ALA A 317 11.88 -0.07 -8.06
C ALA A 317 11.83 1.15 -8.99
N THR A 318 12.79 2.07 -8.87
CA THR A 318 12.89 3.24 -9.77
C THR A 318 13.12 2.80 -11.21
N ALA A 319 14.00 1.82 -11.45
CA ALA A 319 14.25 1.30 -12.79
C ALA A 319 12.99 0.65 -13.41
N ILE A 320 12.23 -0.13 -12.63
CA ILE A 320 10.99 -0.76 -13.09
C ILE A 320 9.95 0.31 -13.45
N VAL A 321 9.73 1.29 -12.59
CA VAL A 321 8.80 2.41 -12.86
C VAL A 321 9.24 3.16 -14.11
N PHE A 322 10.52 3.48 -14.26
CA PHE A 322 11.05 4.17 -15.44
C PHE A 322 10.79 3.38 -16.73
N ILE A 323 11.09 2.06 -16.74
CA ILE A 323 10.86 1.20 -17.91
C ILE A 323 9.39 1.15 -18.28
N PHE A 324 8.50 0.95 -17.30
CA PHE A 324 7.06 0.88 -17.57
C PHE A 324 6.48 2.22 -18.01
N SER A 325 6.93 3.33 -17.44
CA SER A 325 6.52 4.66 -17.88
C SER A 325 6.97 4.92 -19.30
N PHE A 326 8.20 4.56 -19.65
CA PHE A 326 8.71 4.70 -21.02
C PHE A 326 7.87 3.89 -22.03
N ILE A 327 7.58 2.62 -21.71
CA ILE A 327 6.79 1.74 -22.59
C ILE A 327 5.34 2.28 -22.71
N LEU A 328 4.73 2.67 -21.60
CA LEU A 328 3.36 3.17 -21.60
C LEU A 328 3.24 4.47 -22.39
N THR A 329 4.17 5.41 -22.23
CA THR A 329 4.20 6.66 -23.00
C THR A 329 4.39 6.42 -24.51
N ALA A 330 5.17 5.38 -24.89
CA ALA A 330 5.34 5.03 -26.30
C ALA A 330 4.07 4.42 -26.92
N ILE A 331 3.24 3.73 -26.14
CA ILE A 331 2.00 3.09 -26.61
C ILE A 331 0.83 4.08 -26.58
N GLU A 332 0.73 4.90 -25.55
CA GLU A 332 -0.39 5.81 -25.27
C GLU A 332 0.02 7.27 -25.48
N SER A 333 0.57 7.57 -26.66
CA SER A 333 1.14 8.89 -26.99
C SER A 333 0.14 10.05 -27.03
N GLN A 334 -1.17 9.77 -26.94
CA GLN A 334 -2.23 10.77 -26.90
C GLN A 334 -2.43 11.42 -25.54
N PHE A 335 -1.88 10.84 -24.46
CA PHE A 335 -2.06 11.33 -23.10
C PHE A 335 -0.83 12.04 -22.55
N ASP A 336 -1.03 12.92 -21.58
CA ASP A 336 0.04 13.65 -20.92
C ASP A 336 0.94 12.72 -20.09
N PHE A 337 2.25 12.99 -20.11
CA PHE A 337 3.25 12.17 -19.41
C PHE A 337 2.99 12.08 -17.90
N ILE A 338 2.54 13.17 -17.26
CA ILE A 338 2.27 13.19 -15.81
C ILE A 338 1.14 12.23 -15.45
N ASP A 339 0.09 12.18 -16.27
CA ASP A 339 -1.05 11.31 -16.04
C ASP A 339 -0.68 9.84 -16.25
N LEU A 340 0.08 9.54 -17.31
CA LEU A 340 0.60 8.18 -17.52
C LEU A 340 1.54 7.73 -16.39
N LEU A 341 2.40 8.62 -15.90
CA LEU A 341 3.29 8.36 -14.77
C LEU A 341 2.49 8.13 -13.47
N PHE A 342 1.40 8.90 -13.27
CA PHE A 342 0.49 8.74 -12.14
C PHE A 342 -0.13 7.33 -12.14
N GLU A 343 -0.67 6.88 -13.28
CA GLU A 343 -1.27 5.54 -13.42
C GLU A 343 -0.24 4.42 -13.18
N ILE A 344 0.97 4.53 -13.73
CA ILE A 344 2.04 3.54 -13.53
C ILE A 344 2.46 3.47 -12.07
N ILE A 345 2.66 4.61 -11.42
CA ILE A 345 3.08 4.62 -10.02
C ILE A 345 1.95 4.17 -9.10
N SER A 346 0.71 4.53 -9.43
CA SER A 346 -0.47 3.99 -8.73
C SER A 346 -0.57 2.47 -8.85
N ALA A 347 -0.36 1.92 -10.06
CA ALA A 347 -0.33 0.48 -10.29
C ALA A 347 0.82 -0.20 -9.55
N PHE A 348 2.07 0.30 -9.70
CA PHE A 348 3.26 -0.24 -9.05
C PHE A 348 3.21 -0.10 -7.51
N GLY A 349 2.76 1.04 -7.01
CA GLY A 349 2.53 1.27 -5.58
C GLY A 349 1.38 0.45 -5.02
N THR A 350 0.57 -0.18 -5.89
CA THR A 350 -0.72 -0.82 -5.54
C THR A 350 -1.60 0.14 -4.74
N VAL A 351 -1.78 1.35 -5.25
CA VAL A 351 -2.50 2.43 -4.57
C VAL A 351 -3.96 2.50 -5.00
N GLY A 352 -4.21 2.58 -6.33
CA GLY A 352 -5.57 2.61 -6.88
C GLY A 352 -6.13 4.00 -7.17
N LEU A 353 -5.38 5.06 -6.90
CA LEU A 353 -5.75 6.39 -7.37
C LEU A 353 -5.54 6.48 -8.89
N SER A 354 -6.43 7.17 -9.56
CA SER A 354 -6.40 7.37 -11.01
C SER A 354 -6.83 8.80 -11.35
N THR A 355 -6.23 9.38 -12.39
CA THR A 355 -6.69 10.62 -13.01
C THR A 355 -7.91 10.41 -13.93
N GLY A 356 -8.46 9.18 -13.95
CA GLY A 356 -9.54 8.77 -14.84
C GLY A 356 -9.06 8.01 -16.08
N LEU A 357 -7.76 8.04 -16.35
CA LEU A 357 -7.14 7.47 -17.56
C LEU A 357 -7.20 5.94 -17.64
N THR A 358 -7.25 5.24 -16.50
CA THR A 358 -7.25 3.76 -16.50
C THR A 358 -8.30 3.15 -17.43
N SER A 359 -9.51 3.73 -17.50
CA SER A 359 -10.61 3.24 -18.35
C SER A 359 -10.42 3.55 -19.83
N GLU A 360 -9.60 4.54 -20.16
CA GLU A 360 -9.36 5.02 -21.52
C GLU A 360 -8.14 4.37 -22.20
N LEU A 361 -7.29 3.70 -21.39
CA LEU A 361 -6.09 3.03 -21.89
C LEU A 361 -6.43 1.89 -22.86
N SER A 362 -5.58 1.72 -23.85
CA SER A 362 -5.63 0.58 -24.75
C SER A 362 -5.46 -0.75 -24.00
N ARG A 363 -5.81 -1.86 -24.65
CA ARG A 363 -5.60 -3.21 -24.07
C ARG A 363 -4.13 -3.49 -23.71
N TRP A 364 -3.19 -2.92 -24.46
CA TRP A 364 -1.76 -3.03 -24.19
C TRP A 364 -1.36 -2.19 -22.98
N GLY A 365 -1.88 -0.97 -22.85
CA GLY A 365 -1.70 -0.13 -21.67
C GLY A 365 -2.23 -0.81 -20.40
N GLN A 366 -3.45 -1.39 -20.48
CA GLN A 366 -4.03 -2.17 -19.37
C GLN A 366 -3.17 -3.37 -18.97
N LEU A 367 -2.56 -4.10 -19.94
CA LEU A 367 -1.64 -5.21 -19.64
C LEU A 367 -0.38 -4.75 -18.92
N ILE A 368 0.17 -3.61 -19.27
CA ILE A 368 1.32 -3.02 -18.57
C ILE A 368 0.96 -2.71 -17.13
N LEU A 369 -0.21 -2.11 -16.88
CA LEU A 369 -0.68 -1.85 -15.52
C LEU A 369 -0.88 -3.15 -14.72
N ILE A 370 -1.44 -4.21 -15.33
CA ILE A 370 -1.58 -5.53 -14.70
C ILE A 370 -0.21 -6.06 -14.24
N ILE A 371 0.80 -5.98 -15.09
CA ILE A 371 2.15 -6.44 -14.76
C ILE A 371 2.75 -5.56 -13.66
N ALA A 372 2.56 -4.23 -13.74
CA ALA A 372 3.04 -3.30 -12.73
C ALA A 372 2.40 -3.58 -11.35
N MET A 373 1.08 -3.81 -11.28
CA MET A 373 0.36 -4.17 -10.05
C MET A 373 0.90 -5.47 -9.44
N PHE A 374 1.14 -6.48 -10.27
CA PHE A 374 1.67 -7.77 -9.81
C PHE A 374 3.09 -7.62 -9.24
N ILE A 375 3.98 -6.92 -9.96
CA ILE A 375 5.36 -6.64 -9.54
C ILE A 375 5.38 -5.83 -8.24
N GLY A 376 4.55 -4.79 -8.15
CA GLY A 376 4.43 -3.96 -6.96
C GLY A 376 3.96 -4.75 -5.73
N ARG A 377 3.05 -5.71 -5.92
CA ARG A 377 2.54 -6.56 -4.84
C ARG A 377 3.55 -7.57 -4.34
N VAL A 378 4.26 -8.26 -5.24
CA VAL A 378 5.33 -9.23 -4.90
C VAL A 378 6.53 -8.52 -4.28
N GLY A 379 6.78 -7.29 -4.71
CA GLY A 379 7.91 -6.47 -4.32
C GLY A 379 9.16 -6.73 -5.17
N PRO A 380 9.97 -5.69 -5.43
CA PRO A 380 11.16 -5.78 -6.29
C PRO A 380 12.20 -6.80 -5.80
N LEU A 381 12.31 -6.97 -4.48
CA LEU A 381 13.25 -7.93 -3.90
C LEU A 381 12.81 -9.37 -4.12
N GLY A 382 11.50 -9.67 -4.00
CA GLY A 382 10.96 -11.01 -4.25
C GLY A 382 11.23 -11.48 -5.68
N LEU A 383 11.09 -10.57 -6.65
CA LEU A 383 11.46 -10.84 -8.04
C LEU A 383 12.96 -11.06 -8.22
N GLY A 384 13.80 -10.21 -7.61
CA GLY A 384 15.25 -10.35 -7.66
C GLY A 384 15.72 -11.69 -7.09
N LEU A 385 15.15 -12.13 -5.97
CA LEU A 385 15.46 -13.42 -5.34
C LEU A 385 14.96 -14.61 -6.17
N ALA A 386 13.78 -14.51 -6.78
CA ALA A 386 13.25 -15.55 -7.68
C ALA A 386 14.14 -15.77 -8.91
N MET A 387 14.79 -14.71 -9.39
CA MET A 387 15.73 -14.78 -10.53
C MET A 387 17.15 -15.26 -10.13
N THR A 388 17.49 -15.15 -8.85
CA THR A 388 18.83 -15.54 -8.33
C THR A 388 18.76 -16.93 -7.67
N GLN A 389 18.79 -17.96 -8.44
CA GLN A 389 18.69 -19.37 -7.99
C GLN A 389 19.98 -19.94 -7.37
N SER A 390 20.92 -19.19 -6.85
CA SER A 390 22.03 -19.77 -6.09
C SER A 390 22.89 -18.70 -5.41
N SER A 391 22.95 -18.73 -4.09
CA SER A 391 24.11 -18.15 -3.39
C SER A 391 25.33 -19.00 -3.71
N ARG A 392 26.08 -18.67 -4.76
CA ARG A 392 27.43 -19.22 -4.93
C ARG A 392 28.25 -18.71 -3.74
N ILE A 393 28.70 -19.63 -2.91
CA ILE A 393 29.71 -19.32 -1.90
C ILE A 393 30.99 -19.05 -2.71
N GLU A 394 31.38 -17.79 -2.84
CA GLU A 394 32.65 -17.42 -3.42
C GLU A 394 33.76 -17.80 -2.46
N ASN A 395 34.52 -18.84 -2.78
CA ASN A 395 35.64 -19.32 -1.99
C ASN A 395 36.95 -18.53 -2.20
N TYR A 396 36.88 -17.44 -3.01
CA TYR A 396 38.04 -16.59 -3.32
C TYR A 396 37.62 -15.10 -3.29
N ARG A 397 38.62 -14.22 -3.12
CA ARG A 397 38.43 -12.77 -3.19
C ARG A 397 39.39 -12.21 -4.25
N TYR A 398 38.83 -11.33 -5.10
CA TYR A 398 39.64 -10.55 -6.01
C TYR A 398 40.42 -9.44 -5.27
N THR A 399 41.53 -8.99 -5.87
CA THR A 399 42.27 -7.82 -5.40
C THR A 399 41.37 -6.59 -5.41
N LYS A 400 41.45 -5.77 -4.36
CA LYS A 400 40.70 -4.51 -4.29
C LYS A 400 41.40 -3.45 -5.13
N GLU A 401 40.69 -2.87 -6.09
CA GLU A 401 41.16 -1.74 -6.88
C GLU A 401 40.28 -0.51 -6.57
N ARG A 402 40.87 0.69 -6.71
CA ARG A 402 40.14 1.94 -6.44
C ARG A 402 39.47 2.41 -7.73
N VAL A 403 38.19 2.71 -7.65
CA VAL A 403 37.44 3.37 -8.72
C VAL A 403 37.08 4.79 -8.26
N THR A 404 37.29 5.76 -9.11
CA THR A 404 36.92 7.17 -8.83
C THR A 404 35.39 7.28 -8.94
N ILE A 405 34.77 7.79 -7.87
CA ILE A 405 33.35 8.09 -7.84
C ILE A 405 33.24 9.61 -7.77
N GLY A 406 32.44 10.22 -8.65
CA GLY A 406 32.25 11.67 -8.75
C GLY A 406 31.57 12.28 -7.53
#